data_bcbc3e0e003c46149235a7cee394c0ae
#
_entry.id   bcbc3e0e003c46149235a7cee394c0ae
#
_cell.length_a   1.000
_cell.length_b   1.000
_cell.length_c   1.000
_cell.angle_alpha   90.00
_cell.angle_beta   90.00
_cell.angle_gamma   90.00
#
_symmetry.space_group_name_H-M   'P 1'
#
loop_
_entity.id
_entity.type
_entity.pdbx_description
1 polymer ?
#
loop_
_entity_poly.entity_id
_entity_poly.type
_entity_poly.pdbx_seq_one_letter_code
_entity_poly.pdbx_strand_id
1 'polypeptide(L)'
;MAEGFFSRGFSGRRRRADDARLPPGQYEEAGFPVLSAGPTPRTPLEEWDFSVLGEVDAPTRWTWEEFRALPSEEITKDIHCVTKWSKFATRWEGVPVDTLLEGVETSAGYVTAYCDGDYTTNLPLEDLTGGRAWVAFAYEGEPLAPEHGGPARLLVPHLYFWKSGKWVRGLQLTAHDIPGFWESLGYHGYGDPWREQRYWGD
;
A
#
# COMPACT_ATOMS: atom_id res chain seq x y z
N MET A 1 6.50 48.48 -12.59
CA MET A 1 6.17 47.41 -13.56
C MET A 1 6.40 46.07 -12.84
N ALA A 2 5.33 45.44 -12.44
CA ALA A 2 5.39 44.16 -11.73
C ALA A 2 4.99 43.09 -12.74
N GLU A 3 5.94 42.23 -13.10
CA GLU A 3 5.67 41.04 -13.97
C GLU A 3 5.01 39.95 -13.18
N GLY A 4 3.81 39.59 -13.59
CA GLY A 4 3.02 38.52 -13.00
C GLY A 4 3.59 37.16 -13.38
N PHE A 5 3.90 36.37 -12.37
CA PHE A 5 4.19 34.91 -12.51
C PHE A 5 2.90 34.18 -12.87
N PHE A 6 2.76 33.80 -14.14
CA PHE A 6 1.72 32.83 -14.55
C PHE A 6 2.17 31.43 -14.17
N SER A 7 1.60 30.89 -13.12
CA SER A 7 1.61 29.47 -12.81
C SER A 7 0.89 28.72 -13.96
N ARG A 8 1.63 27.94 -14.75
CA ARG A 8 1.05 27.00 -15.72
C ARG A 8 0.39 25.88 -14.94
N GLY A 9 -0.93 26.00 -14.75
CA GLY A 9 -1.76 24.94 -14.21
C GLY A 9 -1.67 23.70 -15.09
N PHE A 10 -1.42 22.56 -14.46
CA PHE A 10 -1.58 21.24 -15.07
C PHE A 10 -3.05 21.07 -15.46
N SER A 11 -3.40 21.29 -16.71
CA SER A 11 -4.72 20.99 -17.26
C SER A 11 -4.75 19.54 -17.75
N GLY A 12 -4.58 18.59 -16.85
CA GLY A 12 -5.03 17.22 -17.07
C GLY A 12 -6.55 17.24 -17.21
N ARG A 13 -7.07 16.64 -18.27
CA ARG A 13 -8.50 16.55 -18.55
C ARG A 13 -9.16 15.77 -17.40
N ARG A 14 -9.71 16.48 -16.41
CA ARG A 14 -10.51 15.89 -15.33
C ARG A 14 -11.73 15.21 -15.93
N ARG A 15 -11.76 13.89 -15.99
CA ARG A 15 -12.97 13.15 -16.30
C ARG A 15 -13.99 13.36 -15.20
N ARG A 16 -15.25 13.56 -15.56
CA ARG A 16 -16.35 13.78 -14.63
C ARG A 16 -16.71 12.49 -13.89
N ALA A 17 -17.30 12.67 -12.70
CA ALA A 17 -17.68 11.69 -11.69
C ALA A 17 -18.77 10.65 -12.09
N ASP A 18 -18.92 10.32 -13.38
CA ASP A 18 -19.92 9.35 -13.87
C ASP A 18 -19.36 7.94 -14.11
N ASP A 19 -18.08 7.71 -13.79
CA ASP A 19 -17.50 6.37 -13.90
C ASP A 19 -17.74 5.63 -12.59
N ALA A 20 -18.49 4.52 -12.62
CA ALA A 20 -18.77 3.65 -11.47
C ALA A 20 -17.50 3.09 -10.78
N ARG A 21 -16.32 3.28 -11.39
CA ARG A 21 -15.01 2.91 -10.84
C ARG A 21 -14.33 4.03 -10.05
N LEU A 22 -14.87 5.26 -10.09
CA LEU A 22 -14.31 6.39 -9.35
C LEU A 22 -15.03 6.56 -8.00
N PRO A 23 -14.34 6.38 -6.88
CA PRO A 23 -14.89 6.77 -5.58
C PRO A 23 -15.23 8.27 -5.54
N PRO A 24 -16.12 8.71 -4.65
CA PRO A 24 -16.48 10.11 -4.50
C PRO A 24 -15.25 11.01 -4.33
N GLY A 25 -15.25 12.19 -4.97
CA GLY A 25 -14.17 13.16 -4.88
C GLY A 25 -12.86 12.80 -5.57
N GLN A 26 -12.78 11.65 -6.28
CA GLN A 26 -11.60 11.22 -7.04
C GLN A 26 -11.64 11.68 -8.50
N TYR A 27 -10.48 11.69 -9.14
CA TYR A 27 -10.32 11.84 -10.60
C TYR A 27 -9.36 10.79 -11.15
N GLU A 28 -9.53 10.42 -12.42
CA GLU A 28 -8.62 9.48 -13.10
C GLU A 28 -7.28 10.15 -13.40
N GLU A 29 -6.18 9.47 -13.04
CA GLU A 29 -4.81 9.87 -13.32
C GLU A 29 -4.12 8.82 -14.19
N ALA A 30 -3.63 9.25 -15.34
CA ALA A 30 -2.94 8.35 -16.27
C ALA A 30 -1.52 7.99 -15.79
N GLY A 31 -0.87 8.92 -15.09
CA GLY A 31 0.45 8.71 -14.51
C GLY A 31 0.42 7.83 -13.25
N PHE A 32 1.60 7.64 -12.67
CA PHE A 32 1.72 7.06 -11.34
C PHE A 32 2.50 8.06 -10.46
N PRO A 33 1.82 9.01 -9.80
CA PRO A 33 2.49 10.03 -9.00
C PRO A 33 3.33 9.43 -7.88
N VAL A 34 4.55 9.94 -7.71
CA VAL A 34 5.43 9.57 -6.60
C VAL A 34 5.14 10.51 -5.42
N LEU A 35 4.61 9.95 -4.35
CA LEU A 35 4.38 10.63 -3.08
C LEU A 35 5.11 9.88 -1.98
N SER A 36 5.85 10.58 -1.13
CA SER A 36 6.60 9.98 -0.03
C SER A 36 6.63 10.91 1.18
N ALA A 37 6.64 10.33 2.38
CA ALA A 37 6.78 11.06 3.64
C ALA A 37 8.25 11.38 3.99
N GLY A 38 9.21 10.81 3.25
CA GLY A 38 10.65 10.94 3.49
C GLY A 38 11.47 10.55 2.27
N PRO A 39 12.80 10.44 2.42
CA PRO A 39 13.68 10.01 1.35
C PRO A 39 13.35 8.57 0.92
N THR A 40 13.61 8.26 -0.35
CA THR A 40 13.40 6.91 -0.90
C THR A 40 14.50 5.96 -0.42
N PRO A 41 14.17 4.93 0.36
CA PRO A 41 15.13 3.86 0.68
C PRO A 41 15.62 3.14 -0.59
N ARG A 42 16.83 2.64 -0.52
CA ARG A 42 17.44 1.80 -1.57
C ARG A 42 18.04 0.56 -0.92
N THR A 43 17.18 -0.32 -0.47
CA THR A 43 17.57 -1.54 0.23
C THR A 43 18.13 -2.54 -0.77
N PRO A 44 19.39 -2.99 -0.63
CA PRO A 44 19.94 -4.06 -1.43
C PRO A 44 19.13 -5.36 -1.22
N LEU A 45 18.98 -6.16 -2.29
CA LEU A 45 18.18 -7.39 -2.22
C LEU A 45 18.74 -8.39 -1.20
N GLU A 46 20.05 -8.43 -1.05
CA GLU A 46 20.74 -9.26 -0.06
C GLU A 46 20.50 -8.85 1.41
N GLU A 47 20.05 -7.60 1.62
CA GLU A 47 19.70 -7.06 2.95
C GLU A 47 18.19 -7.04 3.19
N TRP A 48 17.40 -7.29 2.12
CA TRP A 48 15.95 -7.31 2.24
C TRP A 48 15.47 -8.64 2.82
N ASP A 49 14.54 -8.55 3.72
CA ASP A 49 13.78 -9.67 4.24
C ASP A 49 12.33 -9.25 4.50
N PHE A 50 11.47 -10.25 4.61
CA PHE A 50 10.08 -10.07 5.02
C PHE A 50 9.78 -10.96 6.21
N SER A 51 9.09 -10.45 7.22
CA SER A 51 8.75 -11.22 8.41
C SER A 51 7.28 -11.11 8.77
N VAL A 52 6.73 -12.21 9.30
CA VAL A 52 5.45 -12.24 10.02
C VAL A 52 5.76 -12.50 11.49
N LEU A 53 5.35 -11.59 12.35
CA LEU A 53 5.69 -11.61 13.77
C LEU A 53 4.55 -11.03 14.63
N GLY A 54 4.74 -10.93 15.93
CA GLY A 54 3.76 -10.43 16.90
C GLY A 54 2.98 -11.57 17.55
N GLU A 55 1.65 -11.47 17.59
CA GLU A 55 0.78 -12.48 18.16
C GLU A 55 0.58 -13.70 17.22
N VAL A 56 1.66 -14.44 17.03
CA VAL A 56 1.74 -15.67 16.23
C VAL A 56 2.38 -16.79 17.08
N ASP A 57 2.04 -18.03 16.76
CA ASP A 57 2.64 -19.22 17.40
C ASP A 57 4.15 -19.30 17.16
N ALA A 58 4.61 -18.98 15.93
CA ALA A 58 6.01 -18.91 15.57
C ALA A 58 6.24 -17.79 14.53
N PRO A 59 7.16 -16.83 14.79
CA PRO A 59 7.56 -15.87 13.80
C PRO A 59 8.16 -16.53 12.56
N THR A 60 7.82 -16.03 11.39
CA THR A 60 8.36 -16.51 10.11
C THR A 60 9.14 -15.38 9.43
N ARG A 61 10.21 -15.74 8.73
CA ARG A 61 11.05 -14.79 7.98
C ARG A 61 11.50 -15.41 6.68
N TRP A 62 11.51 -14.60 5.62
CA TRP A 62 12.00 -14.96 4.29
C TRP A 62 13.06 -13.96 3.86
N THR A 63 14.18 -14.45 3.36
CA THR A 63 15.09 -13.67 2.53
C THR A 63 14.44 -13.32 1.20
N TRP A 64 15.05 -12.43 0.42
CA TRP A 64 14.52 -12.09 -0.91
C TRP A 64 14.36 -13.32 -1.81
N GLU A 65 15.35 -14.21 -1.83
CA GLU A 65 15.34 -15.41 -2.65
C GLU A 65 14.21 -16.37 -2.22
N GLU A 66 14.06 -16.60 -0.92
CA GLU A 66 13.00 -17.44 -0.37
C GLU A 66 11.61 -16.84 -0.65
N PHE A 67 11.46 -15.52 -0.45
CA PHE A 67 10.22 -14.81 -0.75
C PHE A 67 9.86 -14.91 -2.24
N ARG A 68 10.81 -14.74 -3.14
CA ARG A 68 10.60 -14.84 -4.59
C ARG A 68 10.33 -16.26 -5.07
N ALA A 69 10.63 -17.26 -4.27
CA ALA A 69 10.31 -18.68 -4.55
C ALA A 69 8.89 -19.06 -4.10
N LEU A 70 8.20 -18.22 -3.33
CA LEU A 70 6.81 -18.44 -2.94
C LEU A 70 5.86 -18.32 -4.14
N PRO A 71 4.69 -18.99 -4.11
CA PRO A 71 3.65 -18.79 -5.10
C PRO A 71 3.30 -17.31 -5.25
N SER A 72 3.42 -16.77 -6.46
CA SER A 72 3.03 -15.40 -6.81
C SER A 72 1.96 -15.41 -7.88
N GLU A 73 1.23 -14.31 -8.01
CA GLU A 73 0.19 -14.15 -9.01
C GLU A 73 0.21 -12.76 -9.65
N GLU A 74 -0.34 -12.65 -10.85
CA GLU A 74 -0.62 -11.39 -11.50
C GLU A 74 -1.94 -10.81 -11.01
N ILE A 75 -1.92 -9.53 -10.62
CA ILE A 75 -3.06 -8.82 -10.07
C ILE A 75 -3.37 -7.60 -10.93
N THR A 76 -4.60 -7.45 -11.38
CA THR A 76 -5.06 -6.21 -12.02
C THR A 76 -6.09 -5.54 -11.11
N LYS A 77 -5.76 -4.36 -10.59
CA LYS A 77 -6.60 -3.60 -9.64
C LYS A 77 -6.59 -2.11 -9.95
N ASP A 78 -7.65 -1.45 -9.52
CA ASP A 78 -7.70 0.01 -9.43
C ASP A 78 -7.10 0.44 -8.09
N ILE A 79 -6.40 1.55 -8.06
CA ILE A 79 -5.82 2.13 -6.84
C ILE A 79 -6.30 3.57 -6.65
N HIS A 80 -6.50 3.96 -5.39
CA HIS A 80 -7.10 5.23 -5.01
C HIS A 80 -6.23 5.95 -3.97
N CYS A 81 -5.74 7.13 -4.30
CA CYS A 81 -4.93 7.91 -3.36
C CYS A 81 -5.78 8.92 -2.59
N VAL A 82 -5.45 9.15 -1.32
CA VAL A 82 -6.10 10.17 -0.49
C VAL A 82 -5.98 11.58 -1.10
N THR A 83 -4.93 11.83 -1.90
CA THR A 83 -4.73 13.09 -2.64
C THR A 83 -5.62 13.22 -3.88
N LYS A 84 -6.69 12.41 -3.95
CA LYS A 84 -7.82 12.48 -4.89
C LYS A 84 -7.56 11.94 -6.30
N TRP A 85 -6.43 11.34 -6.60
CA TRP A 85 -6.25 10.63 -7.86
C TRP A 85 -6.56 9.14 -7.72
N SER A 86 -7.07 8.56 -8.79
CA SER A 86 -7.25 7.12 -8.97
C SER A 86 -6.57 6.68 -10.25
N LYS A 87 -5.96 5.50 -10.25
CA LYS A 87 -5.39 4.89 -11.45
C LYS A 87 -6.03 3.53 -11.65
N PHE A 88 -6.53 3.32 -12.87
CA PHE A 88 -7.30 2.12 -13.20
C PHE A 88 -6.43 1.04 -13.85
N ALA A 89 -6.86 -0.21 -13.66
CA ALA A 89 -6.29 -1.40 -14.28
C ALA A 89 -4.77 -1.50 -14.12
N THR A 90 -4.25 -1.12 -12.95
CA THR A 90 -2.82 -1.27 -12.63
C THR A 90 -2.47 -2.74 -12.49
N ARG A 91 -1.39 -3.17 -13.18
CA ARG A 91 -0.95 -4.56 -13.21
C ARG A 91 0.24 -4.76 -12.29
N TRP A 92 0.10 -5.71 -11.38
CA TRP A 92 1.11 -6.04 -10.38
C TRP A 92 1.45 -7.52 -10.45
N GLU A 93 2.61 -7.90 -9.92
CA GLU A 93 2.95 -9.27 -9.55
C GLU A 93 3.36 -9.28 -8.09
N GLY A 94 2.83 -10.24 -7.31
CA GLY A 94 3.09 -10.31 -5.89
C GLY A 94 2.71 -11.63 -5.25
N VAL A 95 3.21 -11.85 -4.04
CA VAL A 95 2.86 -12.98 -3.19
C VAL A 95 1.59 -12.61 -2.43
N PRO A 96 0.50 -13.42 -2.49
CA PRO A 96 -0.69 -13.21 -1.67
C PRO A 96 -0.35 -13.20 -0.18
N VAL A 97 -0.96 -12.32 0.59
CA VAL A 97 -0.79 -12.33 2.05
C VAL A 97 -1.30 -13.64 2.66
N ASP A 98 -2.32 -14.25 2.06
CA ASP A 98 -2.80 -15.59 2.46
C ASP A 98 -1.68 -16.63 2.41
N THR A 99 -0.81 -16.59 1.39
CA THR A 99 0.37 -17.49 1.29
C THR A 99 1.38 -17.23 2.42
N LEU A 100 1.59 -15.97 2.78
CA LEU A 100 2.52 -15.59 3.86
C LEU A 100 1.96 -15.94 5.26
N LEU A 101 0.65 -16.09 5.37
CA LEU A 101 -0.04 -16.46 6.61
C LEU A 101 -0.44 -17.94 6.64
N GLU A 102 -0.07 -18.73 5.62
CA GLU A 102 -0.40 -20.16 5.59
C GLU A 102 0.21 -20.89 6.79
N GLY A 103 -0.64 -21.57 7.56
CA GLY A 103 -0.23 -22.28 8.78
C GLY A 103 0.07 -21.41 9.99
N VAL A 104 -0.10 -20.09 9.90
CA VAL A 104 0.06 -19.17 11.06
C VAL A 104 -1.18 -19.25 11.94
N GLU A 105 -1.02 -19.73 13.16
CA GLU A 105 -2.08 -19.67 14.18
C GLU A 105 -2.01 -18.35 14.94
N THR A 106 -3.13 -17.62 14.98
CA THR A 106 -3.21 -16.32 15.64
C THR A 106 -4.61 -16.00 16.13
N SER A 107 -4.71 -15.26 17.22
CA SER A 107 -5.94 -14.61 17.70
C SER A 107 -5.96 -13.11 17.43
N ALA A 108 -4.97 -12.58 16.70
CA ALA A 108 -4.87 -11.17 16.38
C ALA A 108 -6.04 -10.71 15.50
N GLY A 109 -6.58 -9.55 15.81
CA GLY A 109 -7.61 -8.89 14.99
C GLY A 109 -7.03 -7.85 14.02
N TYR A 110 -5.77 -7.44 14.23
CA TYR A 110 -5.14 -6.34 13.51
C TYR A 110 -3.71 -6.67 13.09
N VAL A 111 -3.21 -5.86 12.18
CA VAL A 111 -1.85 -5.93 11.67
C VAL A 111 -1.26 -4.54 11.60
N THR A 112 -0.03 -4.38 12.03
CA THR A 112 0.82 -3.25 11.67
C THR A 112 1.78 -3.71 10.58
N ALA A 113 1.62 -3.18 9.37
CA ALA A 113 2.63 -3.33 8.32
C ALA A 113 3.77 -2.34 8.61
N TYR A 114 5.01 -2.84 8.68
CA TYR A 114 6.19 -2.01 8.89
C TYR A 114 7.11 -2.04 7.67
N CYS A 115 7.74 -0.91 7.42
CA CYS A 115 8.47 -0.63 6.20
C CYS A 115 9.82 0.02 6.52
N ASP A 116 10.75 0.03 5.56
CA ASP A 116 11.96 0.84 5.68
C ASP A 116 11.60 2.33 5.83
N GLY A 117 12.45 3.09 6.51
CA GLY A 117 12.23 4.51 6.78
C GLY A 117 11.21 4.80 7.88
N ASP A 118 11.01 3.86 8.80
CA ASP A 118 10.11 3.96 9.96
C ASP A 118 8.62 4.18 9.61
N TYR A 119 8.24 3.89 8.36
CA TYR A 119 6.85 3.97 7.96
C TYR A 119 6.07 2.74 8.45
N THR A 120 4.92 3.00 9.05
CA THR A 120 3.96 1.96 9.45
C THR A 120 2.54 2.33 9.02
N THR A 121 1.69 1.32 8.84
CA THR A 121 0.25 1.50 8.70
C THR A 121 -0.49 0.34 9.35
N ASN A 122 -1.63 0.64 9.96
CA ASN A 122 -2.50 -0.34 10.61
C ASN A 122 -3.58 -0.85 9.64
N LEU A 123 -3.99 -2.10 9.82
CA LEU A 123 -5.06 -2.72 9.04
C LEU A 123 -5.79 -3.77 9.91
N PRO A 124 -7.11 -3.96 9.75
CA PRO A 124 -7.75 -5.19 10.20
C PRO A 124 -7.13 -6.39 9.49
N LEU A 125 -6.90 -7.50 10.21
CA LEU A 125 -6.34 -8.71 9.62
C LEU A 125 -7.23 -9.27 8.50
N GLU A 126 -8.54 -9.16 8.64
CA GLU A 126 -9.52 -9.59 7.63
C GLU A 126 -9.37 -8.86 6.29
N ASP A 127 -8.83 -7.65 6.27
CA ASP A 127 -8.58 -6.89 5.04
C ASP A 127 -7.31 -7.32 4.30
N LEU A 128 -6.49 -8.14 4.93
CA LEU A 128 -5.28 -8.70 4.32
C LEU A 128 -5.47 -10.13 3.82
N THR A 129 -6.53 -10.81 4.22
CA THR A 129 -6.81 -12.21 3.91
C THR A 129 -7.96 -12.39 2.91
N GLY A 130 -8.17 -13.61 2.41
CA GLY A 130 -9.22 -13.91 1.46
C GLY A 130 -9.00 -13.32 0.07
N GLY A 131 -7.76 -13.26 -0.41
CA GLY A 131 -7.41 -12.75 -1.73
C GLY A 131 -7.56 -11.23 -1.85
N ARG A 132 -7.36 -10.47 -0.75
CA ARG A 132 -7.58 -9.03 -0.69
C ARG A 132 -6.29 -8.21 -0.65
N ALA A 133 -5.16 -8.83 -0.33
CA ALA A 133 -3.87 -8.14 -0.21
C ALA A 133 -2.69 -8.98 -0.68
N TRP A 134 -1.64 -8.30 -1.13
CA TRP A 134 -0.41 -8.89 -1.68
C TRP A 134 0.82 -8.13 -1.21
N VAL A 135 1.94 -8.80 -1.18
CA VAL A 135 3.25 -8.16 -1.15
C VAL A 135 3.78 -8.14 -2.59
N ALA A 136 3.62 -7.01 -3.25
CA ALA A 136 3.94 -6.83 -4.67
C ALA A 136 5.39 -6.44 -4.87
N PHE A 137 6.05 -7.04 -5.87
CA PHE A 137 7.45 -6.82 -6.23
C PHE A 137 7.65 -6.40 -7.70
N ALA A 138 6.59 -6.45 -8.52
CA ALA A 138 6.63 -5.94 -9.89
C ALA A 138 5.39 -5.10 -10.21
N TYR A 139 5.54 -4.17 -11.13
CA TYR A 139 4.51 -3.28 -11.65
C TYR A 139 4.65 -3.14 -13.17
N GLU A 140 3.55 -3.34 -13.90
CA GLU A 140 3.50 -3.31 -15.39
C GLU A 140 4.55 -4.23 -16.05
N GLY A 141 4.86 -5.37 -15.42
CA GLY A 141 5.80 -6.39 -15.92
C GLY A 141 7.27 -6.11 -15.60
N GLU A 142 7.59 -5.01 -14.92
CA GLU A 142 8.95 -4.62 -14.54
C GLU A 142 9.14 -4.71 -13.02
N PRO A 143 10.37 -4.95 -12.53
CA PRO A 143 10.67 -4.85 -11.11
C PRO A 143 10.22 -3.50 -10.55
N LEU A 144 9.68 -3.52 -9.34
CA LEU A 144 9.12 -2.32 -8.72
C LEU A 144 10.22 -1.27 -8.46
N ALA A 145 10.06 -0.10 -9.06
CA ALA A 145 11.01 1.00 -8.89
C ALA A 145 11.08 1.46 -7.42
N PRO A 146 12.26 1.86 -6.91
CA PRO A 146 12.42 2.29 -5.52
C PRO A 146 11.42 3.36 -5.08
N GLU A 147 11.16 4.38 -5.91
CA GLU A 147 10.21 5.46 -5.63
C GLU A 147 8.77 4.99 -5.53
N HIS A 148 8.44 3.85 -6.10
CA HIS A 148 7.12 3.19 -5.99
C HIS A 148 7.08 2.09 -4.93
N GLY A 149 8.17 1.89 -4.18
CA GLY A 149 8.22 1.00 -3.02
C GLY A 149 9.04 -0.26 -3.23
N GLY A 150 9.89 -0.31 -4.31
CA GLY A 150 10.80 -1.43 -4.50
C GLY A 150 11.82 -1.61 -3.37
N PRO A 151 12.25 -2.87 -3.10
CA PRO A 151 12.01 -4.06 -3.89
C PRO A 151 10.61 -4.67 -3.74
N ALA A 152 9.90 -4.41 -2.63
CA ALA A 152 8.53 -4.87 -2.43
C ALA A 152 7.68 -3.87 -1.64
N ARG A 153 6.38 -3.86 -1.93
CA ARG A 153 5.40 -3.06 -1.22
C ARG A 153 4.17 -3.87 -0.85
N LEU A 154 3.48 -3.46 0.20
CA LEU A 154 2.14 -3.94 0.47
C LEU A 154 1.16 -3.37 -0.58
N LEU A 155 0.21 -4.18 -1.04
CA LEU A 155 -0.85 -3.81 -1.97
C LEU A 155 -2.20 -4.20 -1.37
N VAL A 156 -2.98 -3.21 -0.96
CA VAL A 156 -4.34 -3.34 -0.38
C VAL A 156 -5.26 -2.42 -1.19
N PRO A 157 -5.67 -2.83 -2.40
CA PRO A 157 -6.25 -1.92 -3.40
C PRO A 157 -7.65 -1.41 -3.05
N HIS A 158 -8.39 -2.06 -2.16
CA HIS A 158 -9.72 -1.63 -1.73
C HIS A 158 -9.71 -0.49 -0.69
N LEU A 159 -8.53 -0.18 -0.12
CA LEU A 159 -8.34 0.95 0.79
C LEU A 159 -7.54 2.06 0.09
N TYR A 160 -7.57 3.27 0.67
CA TYR A 160 -6.70 4.34 0.18
C TYR A 160 -5.23 3.92 0.20
N PHE A 161 -4.48 4.35 -0.80
CA PHE A 161 -3.17 3.82 -1.16
C PHE A 161 -2.07 4.06 -0.12
N TRP A 162 -2.28 4.90 0.91
CA TRP A 162 -1.36 4.96 2.05
C TRP A 162 -1.37 3.69 2.89
N LYS A 163 -2.47 2.89 2.85
CA LYS A 163 -2.55 1.56 3.47
C LYS A 163 -1.69 0.51 2.75
N SER A 164 -1.28 0.81 1.53
CA SER A 164 -0.35 0.00 0.72
C SER A 164 1.08 0.49 0.95
N GLY A 165 1.68 0.14 2.10
CA GLY A 165 3.00 0.61 2.50
C GLY A 165 4.11 0.27 1.50
N LYS A 166 4.93 1.28 1.13
CA LYS A 166 6.13 1.11 0.31
C LYS A 166 7.26 0.51 1.14
N TRP A 167 8.19 -0.20 0.48
CA TRP A 167 9.40 -0.75 1.11
C TRP A 167 9.09 -1.66 2.30
N VAL A 168 8.04 -2.47 2.15
CA VAL A 168 7.52 -3.30 3.24
C VAL A 168 8.57 -4.34 3.68
N ARG A 169 8.69 -4.51 5.01
CA ARG A 169 9.60 -5.46 5.65
C ARG A 169 8.86 -6.52 6.45
N GLY A 170 7.56 -6.33 6.70
CA GLY A 170 6.78 -7.36 7.34
C GLY A 170 5.44 -6.91 7.89
N LEU A 171 4.79 -7.88 8.53
CA LEU A 171 3.50 -7.77 9.17
C LEU A 171 3.64 -8.16 10.65
N GLN A 172 3.32 -7.24 11.52
CA GLN A 172 3.20 -7.51 12.96
C GLN A 172 1.73 -7.69 13.31
N LEU A 173 1.35 -8.90 13.67
CA LEU A 173 0.00 -9.23 14.10
C LEU A 173 -0.22 -8.76 15.55
N THR A 174 -1.35 -8.11 15.81
CA THR A 174 -1.65 -7.47 17.10
C THR A 174 -3.09 -7.68 17.53
N ALA A 175 -3.35 -7.80 18.85
CA ALA A 175 -4.71 -7.89 19.40
C ALA A 175 -5.50 -6.58 19.25
N HIS A 176 -4.80 -5.45 19.19
CA HIS A 176 -5.39 -4.13 19.18
C HIS A 176 -4.96 -3.35 17.95
N ASP A 177 -5.82 -2.45 17.51
CA ASP A 177 -5.51 -1.49 16.44
C ASP A 177 -4.46 -0.47 16.93
N ILE A 178 -3.31 -0.41 16.25
CA ILE A 178 -2.20 0.49 16.59
C ILE A 178 -2.04 1.48 15.44
N PRO A 179 -2.42 2.76 15.61
CA PRO A 179 -2.28 3.76 14.56
C PRO A 179 -0.88 3.80 13.96
N GLY A 180 -0.77 3.73 12.63
CA GLY A 180 0.48 3.88 11.92
C GLY A 180 0.89 5.33 11.74
N PHE A 181 1.83 5.58 10.82
CA PHE A 181 2.43 6.90 10.60
C PHE A 181 1.38 7.98 10.26
N TRP A 182 0.59 7.79 9.21
CA TRP A 182 -0.39 8.79 8.79
C TRP A 182 -1.61 8.85 9.71
N GLU A 183 -2.04 7.72 10.23
CA GLU A 183 -3.15 7.62 11.18
C GLU A 183 -2.84 8.41 12.47
N SER A 184 -1.60 8.36 12.95
CA SER A 184 -1.13 9.15 14.10
C SER A 184 -1.10 10.66 13.81
N LEU A 185 -1.07 11.05 12.54
CA LEU A 185 -1.09 12.45 12.09
C LEU A 185 -2.48 12.94 11.68
N GLY A 186 -3.53 12.16 11.94
CA GLY A 186 -4.93 12.58 11.73
C GLY A 186 -5.59 12.01 10.48
N TYR A 187 -4.97 11.05 9.80
CA TYR A 187 -5.66 10.29 8.74
C TYR A 187 -6.63 9.28 9.35
N HIS A 188 -7.63 8.88 8.56
CA HIS A 188 -8.63 7.93 9.01
C HIS A 188 -8.01 6.56 9.34
N GLY A 189 -8.43 5.91 10.43
CA GLY A 189 -7.90 4.61 10.85
C GLY A 189 -8.09 3.51 9.82
N TYR A 190 -9.22 3.48 9.10
CA TYR A 190 -9.53 2.46 8.09
C TYR A 190 -9.19 2.88 6.67
N GLY A 191 -9.73 4.02 6.20
CA GLY A 191 -9.34 4.59 4.90
C GLY A 191 -10.06 4.00 3.68
N ASP A 192 -11.38 3.78 3.77
CA ASP A 192 -12.21 3.36 2.64
C ASP A 192 -12.43 4.53 1.66
N PRO A 193 -11.98 4.41 0.39
CA PRO A 193 -12.14 5.47 -0.60
C PRO A 193 -13.61 5.71 -1.01
N TRP A 194 -14.46 4.68 -0.96
CA TRP A 194 -15.87 4.78 -1.33
C TRP A 194 -16.71 5.48 -0.27
N ARG A 195 -16.21 5.52 0.97
CA ARG A 195 -16.78 6.26 2.10
C ARG A 195 -16.09 7.60 2.33
N GLU A 196 -15.15 7.98 1.47
CA GLU A 196 -14.29 9.17 1.60
C GLU A 196 -13.55 9.28 2.94
N GLN A 197 -13.21 8.17 3.57
CA GLN A 197 -12.52 8.12 4.85
C GLN A 197 -11.06 8.59 4.74
N ARG A 198 -10.84 9.92 4.66
CA ARG A 198 -9.53 10.54 4.49
C ARG A 198 -8.89 10.92 5.82
N TYR A 199 -9.67 11.50 6.72
CA TYR A 199 -9.22 12.06 7.99
C TYR A 199 -10.11 11.61 9.14
N TRP A 200 -9.68 11.89 10.38
CA TRP A 200 -10.51 11.67 11.56
C TRP A 200 -11.82 12.45 11.46
N GLY A 201 -12.91 11.76 11.68
CA GLY A 201 -14.24 12.34 11.66
C GLY A 201 -14.96 12.27 10.30
N ASP A 202 -14.34 11.69 9.27
CA ASP A 202 -14.98 11.38 7.99
C ASP A 202 -15.89 10.14 8.11
#